data_4d1af6ece65d0e66d00888c0064e4daf
#
_entry.id   4d1af6ece65d0e66d00888c0064e4daf
#
_cell.length_a   1.000
_cell.length_b   1.000
_cell.length_c   1.000
_cell.angle_alpha   90.00
_cell.angle_beta   90.00
_cell.angle_gamma   90.00
#
_symmetry.space_group_name_H-M   'P 1'
#
loop_
_entity.id
_entity.type
_entity.pdbx_description
1 polymer ?
#
loop_
_entity_poly.entity_id
_entity_poly.type
_entity_poly.pdbx_seq_one_letter_code
_entity_poly.pdbx_strand_id
1 'polypeptide(L)'
;MPNVLFLDDALNDFMYWAHNDRKILDKIDTLLNDIERNGAAKGLGKPEHLKHRDAWSRRINDEHRLVYEVMADGIIAVKSCKGHYDDK
;
A
#
# COMPACT_ATOMS: atom_id res chain seq x y z
N MET A 1 -7.71 -10.79 -8.82
CA MET A 1 -6.63 -10.45 -7.87
C MET A 1 -5.64 -9.54 -8.53
N PRO A 2 -5.17 -8.51 -7.83
CA PRO A 2 -4.18 -7.61 -8.41
C PRO A 2 -2.82 -8.29 -8.56
N ASN A 3 -2.06 -7.82 -9.52
CA ASN A 3 -0.65 -8.20 -9.63
C ASN A 3 0.16 -7.22 -8.77
N VAL A 4 0.93 -7.76 -7.85
CA VAL A 4 1.64 -6.95 -6.87
C VAL A 4 3.14 -7.26 -6.91
N LEU A 5 3.93 -6.19 -6.92
CA LEU A 5 5.38 -6.28 -6.83
C LEU A 5 5.79 -5.65 -5.51
N PHE A 6 6.51 -6.38 -4.68
CA PHE A 6 7.03 -5.83 -3.42
C PHE A 6 8.45 -5.33 -3.64
N LEU A 7 8.68 -4.07 -3.34
CA LEU A 7 9.99 -3.41 -3.47
C LEU A 7 10.56 -3.10 -2.09
N ASP A 8 11.88 -2.95 -2.05
CA ASP A 8 12.60 -2.57 -0.82
C ASP A 8 12.19 -3.47 0.35
N ASP A 9 11.74 -2.88 1.46
CA ASP A 9 11.36 -3.62 2.66
C ASP A 9 9.90 -4.08 2.66
N ALA A 10 9.18 -3.86 1.56
CA ALA A 10 7.73 -4.12 1.54
C ALA A 10 7.39 -5.58 1.78
N LEU A 11 8.16 -6.51 1.23
CA LEU A 11 7.90 -7.93 1.47
C LEU A 11 8.14 -8.29 2.95
N ASN A 12 9.18 -7.74 3.56
CA ASN A 12 9.43 -7.95 4.98
C ASN A 12 8.28 -7.40 5.82
N ASP A 13 7.77 -6.23 5.47
CA ASP A 13 6.62 -5.63 6.14
C ASP A 13 5.39 -6.55 6.03
N PHE A 14 5.12 -7.01 4.81
CA PHE A 14 3.99 -7.87 4.54
C PHE A 14 4.06 -9.18 5.34
N MET A 15 5.24 -9.80 5.34
CA MET A 15 5.47 -11.02 6.10
C MET A 15 5.35 -10.80 7.61
N TYR A 16 5.78 -9.63 8.09
CA TYR A 16 5.60 -9.28 9.50
C TYR A 16 4.11 -9.33 9.88
N TRP A 17 3.24 -8.72 9.07
CA TRP A 17 1.80 -8.76 9.33
C TRP A 17 1.22 -10.15 9.22
N ALA A 18 1.70 -10.94 8.26
CA ALA A 18 1.25 -12.31 8.11
C ALA A 18 1.52 -13.16 9.35
N HIS A 19 2.61 -12.86 10.06
CA HIS A 19 2.99 -13.59 11.28
C HIS A 19 2.42 -12.97 12.55
N ASN A 20 2.10 -11.68 12.56
CA ASN A 20 1.82 -10.98 13.81
C ASN A 20 0.44 -10.33 13.90
N ASP A 21 -0.21 -9.98 12.78
CA ASP A 21 -1.51 -9.29 12.86
C ASP A 21 -2.35 -9.54 11.61
N ARG A 22 -3.24 -10.50 11.71
CA ARG A 22 -4.09 -10.89 10.60
C ARG A 22 -5.04 -9.78 10.16
N LYS A 23 -5.49 -8.94 11.09
CA LYS A 23 -6.41 -7.86 10.75
C LYS A 23 -5.75 -6.83 9.85
N ILE A 24 -4.50 -6.51 10.11
CA ILE A 24 -3.74 -5.59 9.28
C ILE A 24 -3.47 -6.21 7.91
N LEU A 25 -3.11 -7.50 7.89
CA LEU A 25 -2.91 -8.20 6.62
C LEU A 25 -4.17 -8.16 5.76
N ASP A 26 -5.33 -8.43 6.36
CA ASP A 26 -6.61 -8.40 5.65
C ASP A 26 -6.94 -7.00 5.14
N LYS A 27 -6.59 -5.97 5.91
CA LYS A 27 -6.79 -4.58 5.47
C LYS A 27 -5.92 -4.25 4.26
N ILE A 28 -4.67 -4.70 4.26
CA ILE A 28 -3.77 -4.52 3.13
C ILE A 28 -4.35 -5.19 1.87
N ASP A 29 -4.84 -6.41 2.03
CA ASP A 29 -5.49 -7.13 0.92
C ASP A 29 -6.68 -6.33 0.37
N THR A 30 -7.52 -5.82 1.27
CA THR A 30 -8.67 -4.99 0.88
C THR A 30 -8.22 -3.75 0.10
N LEU A 31 -7.17 -3.07 0.58
CA LEU A 31 -6.66 -1.88 -0.09
C LEU A 31 -6.08 -2.20 -1.47
N LEU A 32 -5.34 -3.31 -1.60
CA LEU A 32 -4.79 -3.71 -2.89
C LEU A 32 -5.88 -4.02 -3.91
N ASN A 33 -6.92 -4.70 -3.50
CA ASN A 33 -8.06 -4.98 -4.37
C ASN A 33 -8.80 -3.68 -4.76
N ASP A 34 -8.89 -2.73 -3.83
CA ASP A 34 -9.51 -1.45 -4.12
C ASP A 34 -8.68 -0.62 -5.11
N ILE A 35 -7.36 -0.65 -5.00
CA ILE A 35 -6.48 0.01 -5.96
C ILE A 35 -6.67 -0.58 -7.36
N GLU A 36 -6.75 -1.89 -7.46
CA GLU A 36 -7.00 -2.54 -8.75
C GLU A 36 -8.31 -2.07 -9.38
N ARG A 37 -9.34 -1.94 -8.56
CA ARG A 37 -10.68 -1.56 -9.03
C ARG A 37 -10.80 -0.08 -9.38
N ASN A 38 -10.27 0.79 -8.53
CA ASN A 38 -10.52 2.23 -8.59
C ASN A 38 -9.32 3.07 -9.02
N GLY A 39 -8.14 2.48 -9.15
CA GLY A 39 -6.92 3.19 -9.50
C GLY A 39 -6.19 3.75 -8.29
N ALA A 40 -5.09 4.45 -8.56
CA ALA A 40 -4.22 4.94 -7.50
C ALA A 40 -4.86 6.03 -6.64
N ALA A 41 -5.65 6.89 -7.25
CA ALA A 41 -6.07 8.16 -6.63
C ALA A 41 -7.42 8.13 -5.94
N LYS A 42 -8.17 7.05 -6.05
CA LYS A 42 -9.56 6.99 -5.55
C LYS A 42 -9.78 5.72 -4.73
N GLY A 43 -10.65 5.84 -3.73
CA GLY A 43 -11.13 4.68 -3.00
C GLY A 43 -10.79 4.71 -1.53
N LEU A 44 -10.70 3.52 -0.96
CA LEU A 44 -10.55 3.34 0.48
C LEU A 44 -9.19 3.82 1.00
N GLY A 45 -9.15 4.22 2.27
CA GLY A 45 -7.90 4.56 2.94
C GLY A 45 -7.36 5.95 2.65
N LYS A 46 -8.19 6.83 2.11
CA LYS A 46 -7.82 8.23 1.83
C LYS A 46 -6.55 8.33 1.00
N PRO A 47 -6.60 7.92 -0.28
CA PRO A 47 -5.41 8.00 -1.14
C PRO A 47 -4.83 9.40 -1.18
N GLU A 48 -3.53 9.49 -1.00
CA GLU A 48 -2.81 10.75 -0.95
C GLU A 48 -1.54 10.65 -1.78
N HIS A 49 -1.36 11.62 -2.69
CA HIS A 49 -0.14 11.68 -3.51
C HIS A 49 1.01 12.22 -2.68
N LEU A 50 2.17 11.55 -2.75
CA LEU A 50 3.35 11.96 -2.00
C LEU A 50 4.03 13.14 -2.72
N LYS A 51 4.53 14.11 -1.93
CA LYS A 51 5.03 15.38 -2.47
C LYS A 51 6.24 15.27 -3.37
N HIS A 52 7.16 14.40 -3.02
CA HIS A 52 8.48 14.35 -3.67
C HIS A 52 8.72 13.04 -4.43
N ARG A 53 7.68 12.26 -4.63
CA ARG A 53 7.78 10.94 -5.26
C ARG A 53 6.56 10.69 -6.12
N ASP A 54 6.74 9.90 -7.15
CA ASP A 54 5.62 9.43 -7.97
C ASP A 54 5.01 8.20 -7.33
N ALA A 55 4.47 8.42 -6.13
CA ALA A 55 3.90 7.37 -5.32
C ALA A 55 2.70 7.90 -4.55
N TRP A 56 1.88 6.97 -4.05
CA TRP A 56 0.68 7.26 -3.29
C TRP A 56 0.73 6.54 -1.95
N SER A 57 -0.04 7.02 -0.99
CA SER A 57 -0.22 6.29 0.26
C SER A 57 -1.70 6.16 0.57
N ARG A 58 -2.04 5.04 1.21
CA ARG A 58 -3.37 4.82 1.77
C ARG A 58 -3.23 4.42 3.22
N ARG A 59 -4.17 4.87 4.03
CA ARG A 59 -4.18 4.57 5.45
C ARG A 59 -4.60 3.11 5.67
N ILE A 60 -3.77 2.35 6.37
CA ILE A 60 -4.12 1.02 6.85
C ILE A 60 -4.86 1.17 8.17
N ASN A 61 -4.27 1.93 9.09
CA ASN A 61 -4.85 2.34 10.36
C ASN A 61 -4.19 3.65 10.80
N ASP A 62 -4.32 4.05 12.07
CA ASP A 62 -3.77 5.30 12.54
C ASP A 62 -2.24 5.34 12.52
N GLU A 63 -1.59 4.19 12.57
CA GLU A 63 -0.13 4.10 12.66
C GLU A 63 0.55 3.70 11.35
N HIS A 64 -0.14 2.94 10.51
CA HIS A 64 0.49 2.30 9.36
C HIS A 64 -0.13 2.73 8.05
N ARG A 65 0.72 2.86 7.03
CA ARG A 65 0.31 3.25 5.68
C ARG A 65 0.83 2.28 4.64
N LEU A 66 0.05 2.11 3.59
CA LEU A 66 0.45 1.39 2.38
C LEU A 66 0.98 2.42 1.40
N VAL A 67 2.27 2.33 1.07
CA VAL A 67 2.91 3.21 0.08
C VAL A 67 3.08 2.43 -1.21
N TYR A 68 2.55 2.96 -2.30
CA TYR A 68 2.47 2.22 -3.55
C TYR A 68 2.54 3.11 -4.78
N GLU A 69 2.76 2.47 -5.90
CA GLU A 69 2.75 3.09 -7.22
C GLU A 69 2.02 2.13 -8.16
N VAL A 70 1.20 2.65 -9.07
CA VAL A 70 0.56 1.81 -10.09
C VAL A 70 1.32 1.99 -11.38
N MET A 71 1.90 0.90 -11.87
CA MET A 71 2.72 0.92 -13.07
C MET A 71 1.85 0.90 -14.33
N ALA A 72 2.47 1.23 -15.48
CA ALA A 72 1.74 1.37 -16.74
C ALA A 72 0.97 0.11 -17.15
N ASP A 73 1.44 -1.06 -16.75
CA ASP A 73 0.79 -2.34 -17.05
C ASP A 73 -0.23 -2.77 -16.00
N GLY A 74 -0.50 -1.89 -15.02
CA GLY A 74 -1.47 -2.18 -13.97
C GLY A 74 -0.90 -2.89 -12.75
N ILE A 75 0.38 -3.23 -12.75
CA ILE A 75 1.03 -3.84 -11.59
C ILE A 75 1.11 -2.80 -10.47
N ILE A 76 0.73 -3.21 -9.26
CA ILE A 76 0.84 -2.37 -8.07
C ILE A 76 2.21 -2.64 -7.43
N ALA A 77 3.07 -1.64 -7.43
CA ALA A 77 4.38 -1.75 -6.80
C ALA A 77 4.27 -1.21 -5.37
N VAL A 78 4.37 -2.09 -4.39
CA VAL A 78 4.30 -1.72 -2.97
C VAL A 78 5.70 -1.43 -2.46
N LYS A 79 5.89 -0.24 -1.91
CA LYS A 79 7.19 0.22 -1.40
C LYS A 79 7.33 0.01 0.11
N SER A 80 6.23 0.12 0.83
CA SER A 80 6.19 -0.19 2.26
C SER A 80 4.74 -0.40 2.68
N CYS A 81 4.53 -1.14 3.75
CA CYS A 81 3.21 -1.31 4.34
C CYS A 81 3.26 -1.40 5.86
N LYS A 82 4.29 -0.85 6.45
CA LYS A 82 4.45 -0.80 7.89
C LYS A 82 5.09 0.53 8.26
N GLY A 83 4.54 1.16 9.30
CA GLY A 83 5.04 2.44 9.74
C GLY A 83 4.32 3.60 9.08
N HIS A 84 4.67 4.78 9.52
CA HIS A 84 4.09 6.04 9.05
C HIS A 84 5.04 6.69 8.06
N TYR A 85 4.57 6.93 6.86
CA TYR A 85 5.38 7.65 5.88
C TYR A 85 5.25 9.14 6.12
N ASP A 86 6.37 9.80 6.30
CA ASP A 86 6.44 11.23 6.52
C ASP A 86 6.98 11.91 5.26
N ASP A 87 6.10 12.49 4.49
CA ASP A 87 6.42 13.13 3.22
C ASP A 87 6.68 14.63 3.43
N LYS A 88 7.84 14.92 3.94
CA LYS A 88 8.22 16.31 4.23
C LYS A 88 9.13 16.90 3.17
#